data_6dac74b263720efec10e294f98e1dc44
#
_entry.id   6dac74b263720efec10e294f98e1dc44
#
_cell.length_a   1.000
_cell.length_b   1.000
_cell.length_c   1.000
_cell.angle_alpha   90.00
_cell.angle_beta   90.00
_cell.angle_gamma   90.00
#
_symmetry.space_group_name_H-M   'P 1'
#
loop_
_entity.id
_entity.type
_entity.pdbx_description
1 polymer ?
#
loop_
_entity_poly.entity_id
_entity_poly.type
_entity_poly.pdbx_seq_one_letter_code
_entity_poly.pdbx_strand_id
1 'polypeptide(L)' 'MPDDLLLEQYHLDVLVPRRLPARECDAMRRTLAGKHFRARLLRAVRGLFRKYQSLRKATPDVSR' A
#
# COMPACT_ATOMS: atom_id res chain seq x y z
N MET A 1 -15.93 13.55 -10.61
CA MET A 1 -14.49 13.88 -10.48
C MET A 1 -14.17 14.26 -9.07
N PRO A 2 -13.17 13.64 -8.48
CA PRO A 2 -12.74 14.09 -7.17
C PRO A 2 -12.09 15.47 -7.29
N ASP A 3 -12.32 16.30 -6.27
CA ASP A 3 -11.69 17.60 -6.20
C ASP A 3 -10.27 17.52 -5.65
N ASP A 4 -9.78 16.31 -5.42
CA ASP A 4 -8.49 16.10 -4.80
C ASP A 4 -7.36 16.31 -5.80
N LEU A 5 -6.30 16.92 -5.33
CA LEU A 5 -5.06 17.09 -6.09
C LEU A 5 -4.05 16.07 -5.60
N LEU A 6 -3.38 15.38 -6.54
CA LEU A 6 -2.28 14.49 -6.17
C LEU A 6 -1.10 15.35 -5.74
N LEU A 7 -0.77 15.30 -4.45
CA LEU A 7 0.32 16.07 -3.88
C LEU A 7 1.63 15.30 -3.89
N GLU A 8 1.58 14.02 -3.54
CA GLU A 8 2.77 13.19 -3.43
C GLU A 8 2.42 11.74 -3.72
N GLN A 9 3.39 10.99 -4.23
CA GLN A 9 3.19 9.59 -4.56
C GLN A 9 4.41 8.78 -4.13
N TYR A 10 4.17 7.70 -3.39
CA TYR A 10 5.21 6.78 -2.98
C TYR A 10 5.08 5.45 -3.70
N HIS A 11 6.21 4.82 -3.95
CA HIS A 11 6.25 3.45 -4.46
C HIS A 11 6.65 2.51 -3.34
N LEU A 12 5.99 1.36 -3.30
CA LEU A 12 6.32 0.31 -2.34
C LEU A 12 7.00 -0.83 -3.10
N ASP A 13 8.26 -1.08 -2.80
CA ASP A 13 9.01 -2.19 -3.37
C ASP A 13 9.02 -3.35 -2.38
N VAL A 14 8.63 -4.53 -2.86
CA VAL A 14 8.67 -5.74 -2.05
C VAL A 14 9.85 -6.57 -2.49
N LEU A 15 10.85 -6.69 -1.62
CA LEU A 15 12.09 -7.37 -1.91
C LEU A 15 12.09 -8.74 -1.25
N VAL A 16 12.59 -9.74 -1.95
CA VAL A 16 12.69 -11.10 -1.42
C VAL A 16 14.10 -11.63 -1.65
N PRO A 17 14.53 -12.63 -0.85
CA PRO A 17 15.84 -13.25 -1.08
C PRO A 17 15.90 -13.89 -2.46
N ARG A 18 17.08 -13.83 -3.09
CA ARG A 18 17.25 -14.40 -4.43
C ARG A 18 17.00 -15.90 -4.47
N ARG A 19 17.27 -16.60 -3.37
CA ARG A 19 17.16 -18.05 -3.30
C ARG A 19 15.76 -18.54 -2.94
N LEU A 20 14.81 -17.62 -2.79
CA LEU A 20 13.46 -18.02 -2.44
C LEU A 20 12.84 -18.85 -3.56
N PRO A 21 12.27 -20.03 -3.27
CA PRO A 21 11.63 -20.84 -4.30
C PRO A 21 10.52 -20.10 -5.04
N ALA A 22 10.35 -20.41 -6.31
CA ALA A 22 9.35 -19.75 -7.15
C ALA A 22 7.94 -19.86 -6.60
N ARG A 23 7.59 -21.03 -6.03
CA ARG A 23 6.25 -21.23 -5.46
C ARG A 23 5.97 -20.30 -4.28
N GLU A 24 6.99 -20.01 -3.49
CA GLU A 24 6.84 -19.06 -2.38
C GLU A 24 6.68 -17.64 -2.89
N CYS A 25 7.42 -17.27 -3.92
CA CYS A 25 7.25 -15.98 -4.58
C CYS A 25 5.85 -15.83 -5.15
N ASP A 26 5.33 -16.88 -5.78
CA ASP A 26 3.98 -16.86 -6.35
C ASP A 26 2.92 -16.72 -5.26
N ALA A 27 3.11 -17.39 -4.13
CA ALA A 27 2.19 -17.26 -3.01
C ALA A 27 2.18 -15.82 -2.48
N MET A 28 3.35 -15.21 -2.37
CA MET A 28 3.47 -13.81 -1.94
C MET A 28 2.79 -12.87 -2.92
N ARG A 29 2.98 -13.09 -4.22
CA ARG A 29 2.32 -12.26 -5.24
C ARG A 29 0.81 -12.35 -5.15
N ARG A 30 0.27 -13.56 -4.91
CA ARG A 30 -1.17 -13.72 -4.78
C ARG A 30 -1.70 -13.00 -3.55
N THR A 31 -0.98 -13.07 -2.45
CA THR A 31 -1.34 -12.33 -1.24
C THR A 31 -1.35 -10.83 -1.49
N LEU A 32 -0.28 -10.33 -2.12
CA LEU A 32 -0.12 -8.89 -2.38
C LEU A 32 -1.14 -8.38 -3.39
N ALA A 33 -1.61 -9.25 -4.29
CA ALA A 33 -2.63 -8.87 -5.26
C ALA A 33 -4.04 -8.93 -4.69
N GLY A 34 -4.22 -9.52 -3.51
CA GLY A 34 -5.53 -9.75 -2.93
C GLY A 34 -6.20 -8.48 -2.43
N LYS A 35 -7.54 -8.48 -2.50
CA LYS A 35 -8.33 -7.34 -2.05
C LYS A 35 -8.21 -7.13 -0.54
N HIS A 36 -8.11 -8.21 0.22
CA HIS A 36 -7.99 -8.14 1.68
C HIS A 36 -6.68 -7.46 2.10
N PHE A 37 -5.58 -7.83 1.44
CA PHE A 37 -4.30 -7.22 1.73
C PHE A 37 -4.32 -5.73 1.44
N ARG A 38 -4.88 -5.37 0.27
CA ARG A 38 -4.95 -3.97 -0.14
C ARG A 38 -5.80 -3.16 0.84
N ALA A 39 -6.93 -3.71 1.27
CA ALA A 39 -7.79 -3.03 2.22
C ALA A 39 -7.10 -2.80 3.57
N ARG A 40 -6.37 -3.80 4.04
CA ARG A 40 -5.62 -3.69 5.29
C ARG A 40 -4.47 -2.69 5.17
N LEU A 41 -3.80 -2.70 4.03
CA LEU A 41 -2.71 -1.75 3.77
C LEU A 41 -3.25 -0.32 3.80
N LEU A 42 -4.35 -0.08 3.11
CA LEU A 42 -4.97 1.23 3.10
C LEU A 42 -5.39 1.68 4.50
N ARG A 43 -5.96 0.75 5.28
CA ARG A 43 -6.34 1.06 6.66
C ARG A 43 -5.14 1.43 7.51
N ALA A 44 -4.03 0.72 7.35
CA ALA A 44 -2.79 1.02 8.09
C ALA A 44 -2.26 2.41 7.71
N VAL A 45 -2.27 2.73 6.42
CA VAL A 45 -1.82 4.04 5.94
C VAL A 45 -2.73 5.15 6.46
N ARG A 46 -4.04 4.94 6.44
CA ARG A 46 -4.98 5.93 6.99
C ARG A 46 -4.75 6.16 8.47
N GLY A 47 -4.48 5.09 9.22
CA GLY A 47 -4.16 5.18 10.63
C GLY A 47 -2.90 5.99 10.87
N LEU A 48 -1.89 5.79 10.04
CA LEU A 48 -0.66 6.56 10.13
C LEU A 48 -0.89 8.04 9.84
N PHE A 49 -1.68 8.34 8.81
CA PHE A 49 -1.98 9.73 8.44
C PHE A 49 -2.66 10.48 9.56
N ARG A 50 -3.52 9.80 10.34
CA ARG A 50 -4.20 10.43 11.46
C ARG A 50 -3.25 10.81 12.60
N LYS A 51 -2.11 10.13 12.70
CA LYS A 51 -1.13 10.42 13.75
C LYS A 51 -0.33 11.69 13.47
N TYR A 52 -0.30 12.13 12.23
CA TYR A 52 0.43 13.33 11.86
C TYR A 52 -0.56 14.47 11.60
N GLN A 53 -0.44 15.52 12.39
CA GLN A 53 -1.37 16.65 12.29
C GLN A 53 -1.35 17.27 10.90
N SER A 54 -0.18 17.36 10.29
CA SER A 54 -0.04 17.95 8.96
C SER A 54 -0.72 17.14 7.87
N LEU A 55 -1.02 15.86 8.12
CA LEU A 55 -1.60 14.97 7.11
C LEU A 55 -3.09 14.68 7.33
N ARG A 56 -3.71 15.30 8.33
CA ARG A 56 -5.11 15.00 8.66
C ARG A 56 -6.09 15.32 7.55
N LYS A 57 -5.80 16.33 6.76
CA LYS A 57 -6.66 16.71 5.65
C LYS A 57 -6.34 15.96 4.36
N ALA A 58 -5.29 15.18 4.36
CA ALA A 58 -4.90 14.39 3.20
C ALA A 58 -5.63 13.06 3.19
N THR A 59 -5.91 12.57 1.99
CA THR A 59 -6.55 11.26 1.80
C THR A 59 -5.56 10.34 1.11
N PRO A 60 -5.11 9.27 1.78
CA PRO A 60 -4.25 8.29 1.13
C PRO A 60 -5.06 7.35 0.26
N ASP A 61 -4.46 6.92 -0.84
CA ASP A 61 -5.04 5.90 -1.71
C ASP A 61 -3.94 4.92 -2.11
N VAL A 62 -4.32 3.65 -2.19
CA VAL A 62 -3.40 2.58 -2.58
C VAL A 62 -3.88 1.97 -3.88
N SER A 63 -3.08 2.11 -4.92
CA SER A 63 -3.38 1.53 -6.22
C SER A 63 -2.18 0.71 -6.72
N ARG A 64 -2.46 -0.16 -7.67
CA ARG A 64 -1.42 -0.99 -8.27
C ARG A 64 -0.81 -0.32 -9.47
#